data_1cd703cd612f47ab41089f653dbfd7de
#
_entry.id   1cd703cd612f47ab41089f653dbfd7de
#
_cell.length_a   1.000
_cell.length_b   1.000
_cell.length_c   1.000
_cell.angle_alpha   90.00
_cell.angle_beta   90.00
_cell.angle_gamma   90.00
#
_symmetry.space_group_name_H-M   'P 1'
#
loop_
_entity.id
_entity.type
_entity.pdbx_description
1 polymer ?
#
loop_
_entity_poly.entity_id
_entity_poly.type
_entity_poly.pdbx_seq_one_letter_code
_entity_poly.pdbx_strand_id
1 'polypeptide(L)'
;MRRLLASFLCLIALGADAAPAPYDLVIRNGQIVDGSGNPWFHGDVAVRGDRIVAVGRIPAGPTKREIDAKGLVVAPGFIDIHSHSDFVLFEDGDAQSKIRQGVTTDVLGEGNSPGPFLNQLSPREVTIKGETVSLKTMKDYFDAIDKAGVSINVASYVGLGQVWECVMGRSHRRPTSEEFAEMKKLVAQAMHDGAFGLSSMMMMPPGSLATADEVVELCRVVRDHGGLFSSHIRNEGLGVFDSVHETISIGERAGVPVDIIHLKIADQKYWQRMPEVIALIEAARQRGVDVQANVYPYTRGNNDLASIMPPWAHEGGPQKLVERLKDPAQRTKLKHDIEAGIEGWYNHYTAVGRDWSRMLVSANNRYRGLTMDRVIAQRSEGRAPPPDPLDVLIEILIEERGSVSTVYAHHTEEDMNVALKQPWCSVGSDGSAFATSGPLRRGNPHPRNFGTFPRVLGVYVRELKLLTLEEGVRKMTSLNAAKLGLHDRGRLQAGAFADITLFAPDRVLDKATYTDPFQDNVGIEYVIVNGTLVLDHDRHTAARPGRALRHQP
;
A
#
# COMPACT_ATOMS: atom_id res chain seq x y z
N MET A 1 22.50 73.81 53.11
CA MET A 1 21.86 73.11 52.02
C MET A 1 22.76 71.99 51.57
N ARG A 2 22.57 70.75 52.04
CA ARG A 2 23.40 69.59 51.66
C ARG A 2 22.56 68.78 50.68
N ARG A 3 23.04 68.55 49.46
CA ARG A 3 22.45 67.66 48.44
C ARG A 3 22.97 66.26 48.65
N LEU A 4 22.09 65.31 48.95
CA LEU A 4 22.34 63.88 48.92
C LEU A 4 22.28 63.40 47.46
N LEU A 5 23.35 62.83 46.95
CA LEU A 5 23.36 62.03 45.74
C LEU A 5 22.98 60.58 46.16
N ALA A 6 21.86 60.09 45.63
CA ALA A 6 21.49 58.69 45.69
C ALA A 6 22.03 57.98 44.47
N SER A 7 23.02 57.09 44.65
CA SER A 7 23.54 56.19 43.59
C SER A 7 22.56 55.01 43.44
N PHE A 8 21.94 54.87 42.27
CA PHE A 8 21.15 53.71 41.86
C PHE A 8 22.10 52.64 41.33
N LEU A 9 22.31 51.57 42.06
CA LEU A 9 22.97 50.34 41.58
C LEU A 9 21.96 49.53 40.78
N CYS A 10 22.08 49.52 39.42
CA CYS A 10 21.35 48.59 38.56
C CYS A 10 22.02 47.20 38.68
N LEU A 11 21.42 46.28 39.41
CA LEU A 11 21.77 44.86 39.31
C LEU A 11 21.24 44.32 37.98
N ILE A 12 22.15 44.09 37.02
CA ILE A 12 21.88 43.29 35.83
C ILE A 12 21.88 41.83 36.32
N ALA A 13 20.68 41.25 36.49
CA ALA A 13 20.52 39.81 36.66
C ALA A 13 20.88 39.17 35.31
N LEU A 14 22.10 38.62 35.21
CA LEU A 14 22.45 37.66 34.18
C LEU A 14 21.53 36.46 34.36
N GLY A 15 20.48 36.36 33.54
CA GLY A 15 19.67 35.16 33.43
C GLY A 15 20.60 34.00 33.08
N ALA A 16 20.73 33.04 33.99
CA ALA A 16 21.38 31.77 33.67
C ALA A 16 20.57 31.13 32.52
N ASP A 17 21.13 31.11 31.30
CA ASP A 17 20.59 30.32 30.21
C ASP A 17 20.44 28.88 30.75
N ALA A 18 19.21 28.43 30.87
CA ALA A 18 18.93 27.03 31.23
C ALA A 18 19.65 26.14 30.22
N ALA A 19 20.48 25.22 30.70
CA ALA A 19 21.13 24.25 29.83
C ALA A 19 20.13 23.65 28.86
N PRO A 20 20.43 23.60 27.55
CA PRO A 20 19.49 23.07 26.58
C PRO A 20 19.04 21.64 27.01
N ALA A 21 17.74 21.38 26.96
CA ALA A 21 17.21 20.08 27.32
C ALA A 21 17.91 18.98 26.50
N PRO A 22 18.23 17.83 27.12
CA PRO A 22 18.96 16.77 26.45
C PRO A 22 18.19 16.25 25.23
N TYR A 23 18.91 15.79 24.19
CA TYR A 23 18.33 15.05 23.07
C TYR A 23 17.92 13.65 23.55
N ASP A 24 16.81 13.14 23.03
CA ASP A 24 16.41 11.76 23.28
C ASP A 24 17.24 10.79 22.44
N LEU A 25 17.51 11.17 21.16
CA LEU A 25 18.35 10.42 20.25
C LEU A 25 19.18 11.39 19.39
N VAL A 26 20.45 11.04 19.17
CA VAL A 26 21.29 11.69 18.15
C VAL A 26 21.86 10.61 17.25
N ILE A 27 21.67 10.77 15.94
CA ILE A 27 22.26 9.95 14.89
C ILE A 27 23.45 10.73 14.35
N ARG A 28 24.67 10.17 14.43
CA ARG A 28 25.93 10.80 14.07
C ARG A 28 26.50 10.26 12.77
N ASN A 29 27.29 11.11 12.09
CA ASN A 29 28.16 10.73 10.97
C ASN A 29 27.43 10.09 9.78
N GLY A 30 26.15 10.33 9.61
CA GLY A 30 25.34 9.70 8.56
C GLY A 30 25.52 10.34 7.19
N GLN A 31 25.28 9.58 6.14
CA GLN A 31 25.00 10.08 4.80
C GLN A 31 23.52 10.46 4.75
N ILE A 32 23.24 11.77 4.87
CA ILE A 32 21.88 12.28 4.94
C ILE A 32 21.27 12.36 3.54
N VAL A 33 20.24 11.56 3.29
CA VAL A 33 19.35 11.63 2.12
C VAL A 33 17.99 12.11 2.62
N ASP A 34 17.75 13.41 2.56
CA ASP A 34 16.68 14.09 3.29
C ASP A 34 15.25 13.86 2.75
N GLY A 35 15.13 13.08 1.68
CA GLY A 35 13.85 12.79 1.02
C GLY A 35 13.40 13.86 0.01
N SER A 36 14.12 14.96 -0.15
CA SER A 36 13.76 16.03 -1.11
C SER A 36 14.07 15.68 -2.57
N GLY A 37 14.98 14.72 -2.80
CA GLY A 37 15.58 14.44 -4.10
C GLY A 37 16.86 15.27 -4.37
N ASN A 38 17.23 16.17 -3.46
CA ASN A 38 18.50 16.91 -3.52
C ASN A 38 19.70 16.00 -3.21
N PRO A 39 20.92 16.36 -3.65
CA PRO A 39 22.12 15.61 -3.33
C PRO A 39 22.30 15.40 -1.84
N TRP A 40 22.75 14.21 -1.44
CA TRP A 40 23.04 13.87 -0.06
C TRP A 40 24.22 14.67 0.51
N PHE A 41 24.31 14.74 1.83
CA PHE A 41 25.42 15.37 2.55
C PHE A 41 25.76 14.60 3.83
N HIS A 42 26.97 14.77 4.36
CA HIS A 42 27.32 14.23 5.67
C HIS A 42 26.77 15.11 6.79
N GLY A 43 26.13 14.48 7.78
CA GLY A 43 25.56 15.21 8.90
C GLY A 43 25.01 14.31 10.00
N ASP A 44 24.41 14.95 10.97
CA ASP A 44 23.77 14.36 12.13
C ASP A 44 22.26 14.67 12.11
N VAL A 45 21.47 13.87 12.84
CA VAL A 45 20.04 14.12 13.10
C VAL A 45 19.80 14.05 14.61
N ALA A 46 19.21 15.11 15.21
CA ALA A 46 18.81 15.10 16.61
C ALA A 46 17.29 15.03 16.75
N VAL A 47 16.86 14.20 17.70
CA VAL A 47 15.45 13.94 17.99
C VAL A 47 15.15 14.29 19.45
N ARG A 48 13.97 14.90 19.68
CA ARG A 48 13.40 15.15 21.00
C ARG A 48 11.91 14.85 20.98
N GLY A 49 11.47 13.96 21.86
CA GLY A 49 10.11 13.41 21.81
C GLY A 49 9.88 12.70 20.47
N ASP A 50 8.82 13.08 19.81
CA ASP A 50 8.47 12.51 18.49
C ASP A 50 8.94 13.38 17.29
N ARG A 51 9.77 14.42 17.52
CA ARG A 51 10.16 15.39 16.48
C ARG A 51 11.66 15.41 16.22
N ILE A 52 12.03 15.60 14.96
CA ILE A 52 13.37 16.01 14.55
C ILE A 52 13.55 17.47 14.98
N VAL A 53 14.58 17.76 15.75
CA VAL A 53 14.86 19.12 16.22
C VAL A 53 16.02 19.79 15.49
N ALA A 54 16.93 19.01 14.90
CA ALA A 54 18.01 19.52 14.08
C ALA A 54 18.50 18.48 13.07
N VAL A 55 18.96 18.94 11.91
CA VAL A 55 19.64 18.15 10.87
C VAL A 55 20.86 18.94 10.40
N GLY A 56 22.00 18.29 10.25
CA GLY A 56 23.26 18.89 9.83
C GLY A 56 24.34 18.72 10.89
N ARG A 57 25.15 19.75 11.16
CA ARG A 57 26.22 19.68 12.15
C ARG A 57 25.67 19.96 13.55
N ILE A 58 25.59 18.93 14.39
CA ILE A 58 25.06 19.03 15.75
C ILE A 58 26.20 18.98 16.75
N PRO A 59 26.38 20.04 17.59
CA PRO A 59 27.39 20.05 18.64
C PRO A 59 27.22 18.86 19.60
N ALA A 60 28.33 18.45 20.22
CA ALA A 60 28.28 17.49 21.32
C ALA A 60 27.47 18.07 22.48
N GLY A 61 26.59 17.27 23.06
CA GLY A 61 25.72 17.68 24.14
C GLY A 61 25.04 16.50 24.82
N PRO A 62 24.27 16.71 25.90
CA PRO A 62 23.56 15.63 26.59
C PRO A 62 22.60 14.93 25.64
N THR A 63 22.68 13.60 25.59
CA THR A 63 21.76 12.74 24.84
C THR A 63 21.49 11.47 25.63
N LYS A 64 20.25 10.94 25.52
CA LYS A 64 19.92 9.65 26.15
C LYS A 64 20.48 8.47 25.35
N ARG A 65 20.51 8.59 24.02
CA ARG A 65 21.04 7.57 23.10
C ARG A 65 21.75 8.22 21.93
N GLU A 66 22.85 7.63 21.52
CA GLU A 66 23.57 7.98 20.30
C GLU A 66 23.69 6.76 19.39
N ILE A 67 23.53 6.96 18.08
CA ILE A 67 23.75 5.95 17.04
C ILE A 67 24.84 6.50 16.12
N ASP A 68 25.95 5.79 15.98
CA ASP A 68 26.95 6.08 14.96
C ASP A 68 26.52 5.49 13.62
N ALA A 69 26.09 6.35 12.70
CA ALA A 69 25.64 6.01 11.36
C ALA A 69 26.76 6.05 10.31
N LYS A 70 28.02 5.95 10.73
CA LYS A 70 29.15 5.91 9.79
C LYS A 70 28.99 4.77 8.79
N GLY A 71 29.00 5.09 7.49
CA GLY A 71 28.78 4.14 6.40
C GLY A 71 27.30 3.80 6.13
N LEU A 72 26.37 4.41 6.86
CA LEU A 72 24.93 4.24 6.64
C LEU A 72 24.33 5.49 5.99
N VAL A 73 23.31 5.26 5.19
CA VAL A 73 22.36 6.29 4.75
C VAL A 73 21.36 6.52 5.87
N VAL A 74 21.10 7.78 6.17
CA VAL A 74 20.03 8.24 7.05
C VAL A 74 18.96 8.88 6.17
N ALA A 75 17.79 8.28 6.09
CA ALA A 75 16.67 8.71 5.26
C ALA A 75 15.40 8.88 6.11
N PRO A 76 14.37 9.62 5.62
CA PRO A 76 13.05 9.54 6.22
C PRO A 76 12.53 8.11 6.21
N GLY A 77 11.72 7.76 7.18
CA GLY A 77 11.00 6.48 7.18
C GLY A 77 10.13 6.33 5.93
N PHE A 78 10.14 5.14 5.33
CA PHE A 78 9.41 4.91 4.09
C PHE A 78 7.89 4.91 4.34
N ILE A 79 7.15 5.46 3.38
CA ILE A 79 5.69 5.50 3.36
C ILE A 79 5.23 4.53 2.29
N ASP A 80 4.61 3.44 2.69
CA ASP A 80 3.99 2.49 1.78
C ASP A 80 2.61 3.00 1.37
N ILE A 81 2.52 3.59 0.19
CA ILE A 81 1.30 4.24 -0.31
C ILE A 81 0.19 3.27 -0.69
N HIS A 82 0.50 1.97 -0.76
CA HIS A 82 -0.43 0.93 -1.13
C HIS A 82 -0.14 -0.36 -0.36
N SER A 83 -0.96 -0.66 0.64
CA SER A 83 -0.81 -1.78 1.56
C SER A 83 -2.16 -2.43 1.90
N HIS A 84 -2.12 -3.72 2.27
CA HIS A 84 -3.26 -4.56 2.67
C HIS A 84 -3.12 -5.07 4.11
N SER A 85 -2.57 -4.24 5.01
CA SER A 85 -2.36 -4.61 6.41
C SER A 85 -3.60 -4.42 7.31
N ASP A 86 -4.76 -4.13 6.76
CA ASP A 86 -5.97 -3.62 7.41
C ASP A 86 -6.31 -4.29 8.75
N PHE A 87 -6.35 -5.63 8.79
CA PHE A 87 -6.77 -6.37 9.99
C PHE A 87 -5.66 -7.21 10.61
N VAL A 88 -4.60 -7.53 9.85
CA VAL A 88 -3.49 -8.34 10.38
C VAL A 88 -2.72 -7.60 11.48
N LEU A 89 -2.80 -6.27 11.51
CA LEU A 89 -2.21 -5.43 12.57
C LEU A 89 -2.88 -5.66 13.94
N PHE A 90 -4.10 -6.20 14.00
CA PHE A 90 -4.73 -6.61 15.26
C PHE A 90 -4.30 -8.02 15.69
N GLU A 91 -3.82 -8.86 14.77
CA GLU A 91 -3.24 -10.17 15.07
C GLU A 91 -1.80 -10.05 15.57
N ASP A 92 -1.00 -9.19 14.92
CA ASP A 92 0.36 -8.84 15.31
C ASP A 92 0.68 -7.39 14.94
N GLY A 93 0.67 -6.52 15.94
CA GLY A 93 0.95 -5.10 15.79
C GLY A 93 2.42 -4.74 15.58
N ASP A 94 3.34 -5.71 15.63
CA ASP A 94 4.77 -5.46 15.38
C ASP A 94 5.06 -5.12 13.91
N ALA A 95 4.15 -5.48 12.98
CA ALA A 95 4.28 -5.19 11.55
C ALA A 95 5.67 -5.56 11.00
N GLN A 96 6.17 -6.75 11.38
CA GLN A 96 7.56 -7.19 11.19
C GLN A 96 8.06 -6.98 9.76
N SER A 97 7.33 -7.45 8.74
CA SER A 97 7.79 -7.33 7.35
C SER A 97 7.81 -5.88 6.83
N LYS A 98 7.02 -4.98 7.41
CA LYS A 98 7.03 -3.55 7.07
C LYS A 98 8.22 -2.85 7.73
N ILE A 99 8.35 -2.98 9.05
CA ILE A 99 9.46 -2.36 9.81
C ILE A 99 10.80 -2.82 9.25
N ARG A 100 10.98 -4.10 8.98
CA ARG A 100 12.25 -4.63 8.43
C ARG A 100 12.58 -4.10 7.04
N GLN A 101 11.62 -3.59 6.30
CA GLN A 101 11.84 -2.89 5.03
C GLN A 101 12.11 -1.38 5.18
N GLY A 102 12.11 -0.84 6.40
CA GLY A 102 12.27 0.59 6.66
C GLY A 102 10.95 1.39 6.56
N VAL A 103 9.82 0.71 6.46
CA VAL A 103 8.50 1.34 6.39
C VAL A 103 8.09 1.82 7.78
N THR A 104 7.66 3.07 7.87
CA THR A 104 7.17 3.70 9.10
C THR A 104 5.70 4.11 9.00
N THR A 105 5.13 4.08 7.80
CA THR A 105 3.72 4.42 7.55
C THR A 105 3.15 3.52 6.45
N ASP A 106 2.01 2.88 6.73
CA ASP A 106 1.20 2.12 5.78
C ASP A 106 -0.06 2.88 5.40
N VAL A 107 -0.43 2.86 4.12
CA VAL A 107 -1.69 3.41 3.60
C VAL A 107 -2.56 2.26 3.10
N LEU A 108 -3.74 2.13 3.66
CA LEU A 108 -4.65 1.01 3.54
C LEU A 108 -5.90 1.36 2.73
N GLY A 109 -6.75 0.37 2.49
CA GLY A 109 -8.13 0.58 2.04
C GLY A 109 -8.32 0.57 0.53
N GLU A 110 -7.54 -0.22 -0.25
CA GLU A 110 -7.80 -0.40 -1.67
C GLU A 110 -9.13 -1.13 -1.91
N GLY A 111 -10.02 -0.49 -2.64
CA GLY A 111 -11.31 -1.04 -3.08
C GLY A 111 -12.27 -1.39 -1.95
N ASN A 112 -11.85 -2.26 -1.03
CA ASN A 112 -12.47 -2.52 0.26
C ASN A 112 -11.59 -1.92 1.36
N SER A 113 -12.22 -1.20 2.30
CA SER A 113 -11.51 -0.52 3.38
C SER A 113 -11.83 -1.11 4.75
N PRO A 114 -11.05 -0.78 5.80
CA PRO A 114 -11.31 -1.27 7.15
C PRO A 114 -12.56 -0.66 7.81
N GLY A 115 -13.36 0.07 7.07
CA GLY A 115 -14.66 0.66 7.40
C GLY A 115 -15.22 1.44 6.21
N PRO A 116 -16.51 1.80 6.20
CA PRO A 116 -17.55 1.50 7.19
C PRO A 116 -18.09 0.04 7.11
N PHE A 117 -18.67 -0.44 8.22
CA PHE A 117 -19.47 -1.67 8.30
C PHE A 117 -20.86 -1.30 8.80
N LEU A 118 -21.73 -0.88 7.92
CA LEU A 118 -23.07 -0.33 8.21
C LEU A 118 -24.10 -0.91 7.24
N ASN A 119 -25.37 -0.69 7.56
CA ASN A 119 -26.52 -1.06 6.74
C ASN A 119 -26.55 -2.57 6.39
N GLN A 120 -26.15 -2.96 5.16
CA GLN A 120 -26.13 -4.36 4.73
C GLN A 120 -24.95 -5.16 5.28
N LEU A 121 -23.92 -4.48 5.79
CA LEU A 121 -22.74 -5.10 6.39
C LEU A 121 -22.84 -5.12 7.91
N SER A 122 -22.65 -6.31 8.49
CA SER A 122 -22.51 -6.42 9.95
C SER A 122 -21.22 -5.77 10.43
N PRO A 123 -21.22 -5.20 11.64
CA PRO A 123 -20.00 -4.69 12.26
C PRO A 123 -18.88 -5.73 12.27
N ARG A 124 -17.65 -5.27 12.06
CA ARG A 124 -16.46 -6.14 12.09
C ARG A 124 -15.94 -6.26 13.51
N GLU A 125 -15.85 -7.48 14.03
CA GLU A 125 -15.27 -7.74 15.34
C GLU A 125 -13.76 -7.94 15.23
N VAL A 126 -12.98 -7.29 16.09
CA VAL A 126 -11.54 -7.49 16.28
C VAL A 126 -11.22 -7.71 17.75
N THR A 127 -10.14 -8.43 18.04
CA THR A 127 -9.69 -8.65 19.42
C THR A 127 -8.50 -7.73 19.72
N ILE A 128 -8.62 -6.89 20.75
CA ILE A 128 -7.57 -5.97 21.19
C ILE A 128 -7.29 -6.25 22.67
N LYS A 129 -6.07 -6.71 22.98
CA LYS A 129 -5.64 -7.02 24.37
C LYS A 129 -6.64 -7.92 25.11
N GLY A 130 -7.22 -8.89 24.39
CA GLY A 130 -8.19 -9.85 24.95
C GLY A 130 -9.65 -9.36 24.98
N GLU A 131 -9.93 -8.14 24.60
CA GLU A 131 -11.28 -7.58 24.50
C GLU A 131 -11.78 -7.59 23.05
N THR A 132 -13.04 -7.96 22.83
CA THR A 132 -13.69 -7.83 21.54
C THR A 132 -14.15 -6.39 21.33
N VAL A 133 -13.75 -5.79 20.22
CA VAL A 133 -14.11 -4.43 19.80
C VAL A 133 -14.86 -4.52 18.48
N SER A 134 -16.01 -3.86 18.41
CA SER A 134 -16.89 -3.83 17.23
C SER A 134 -16.60 -2.58 16.41
N LEU A 135 -16.20 -2.76 15.16
CA LEU A 135 -15.87 -1.69 14.22
C LEU A 135 -17.07 -1.43 13.29
N LYS A 136 -17.56 -0.20 13.26
CA LYS A 136 -18.67 0.24 12.40
C LYS A 136 -18.26 1.33 11.42
N THR A 137 -17.40 2.24 11.85
CA THR A 137 -16.99 3.44 11.09
C THR A 137 -15.48 3.44 10.87
N MET A 138 -14.99 4.34 10.01
CA MET A 138 -13.54 4.58 9.88
C MET A 138 -12.95 5.11 11.18
N LYS A 139 -13.72 5.92 11.93
CA LYS A 139 -13.29 6.40 13.25
C LYS A 139 -13.05 5.23 14.21
N ASP A 140 -13.98 4.27 14.27
CA ASP A 140 -13.82 3.10 15.15
C ASP A 140 -12.55 2.32 14.82
N TYR A 141 -12.24 2.17 13.53
CA TYR A 141 -11.01 1.51 13.10
C TYR A 141 -9.76 2.26 13.54
N PHE A 142 -9.69 3.57 13.32
CA PHE A 142 -8.54 4.38 13.72
C PHE A 142 -8.36 4.39 15.24
N ASP A 143 -9.44 4.49 16.01
CA ASP A 143 -9.40 4.42 17.47
C ASP A 143 -8.95 3.03 17.95
N ALA A 144 -9.36 1.98 17.24
CA ALA A 144 -8.94 0.60 17.52
C ALA A 144 -7.44 0.40 17.25
N ILE A 145 -6.89 0.95 16.17
CA ILE A 145 -5.44 0.94 15.88
C ILE A 145 -4.66 1.62 17.00
N ASP A 146 -5.09 2.82 17.43
CA ASP A 146 -4.45 3.55 18.53
C ASP A 146 -4.52 2.76 19.85
N LYS A 147 -5.67 2.11 20.14
CA LYS A 147 -5.86 1.25 21.33
C LYS A 147 -5.01 -0.03 21.28
N ALA A 148 -4.91 -0.66 20.13
CA ALA A 148 -4.12 -1.89 19.95
C ALA A 148 -2.63 -1.64 20.20
N GLY A 149 -2.12 -0.54 19.68
CA GLY A 149 -0.71 -0.21 19.62
C GLY A 149 -0.03 -0.99 18.51
N VAL A 150 0.52 -0.28 17.54
CA VAL A 150 1.19 -0.82 16.35
C VAL A 150 2.56 -0.18 16.19
N SER A 151 3.47 -0.86 15.49
CA SER A 151 4.84 -0.37 15.31
C SER A 151 4.94 0.73 14.25
N ILE A 152 4.02 0.75 13.28
CA ILE A 152 3.98 1.70 12.16
C ILE A 152 2.80 2.65 12.26
N ASN A 153 2.89 3.83 11.64
CA ASN A 153 1.73 4.70 11.44
C ASN A 153 0.80 4.09 10.39
N VAL A 154 -0.49 4.35 10.52
CA VAL A 154 -1.54 3.79 9.66
C VAL A 154 -2.42 4.92 9.14
N ALA A 155 -2.49 5.08 7.83
CA ALA A 155 -3.47 5.89 7.11
C ALA A 155 -4.41 4.97 6.32
N SER A 156 -5.57 5.46 5.90
CA SER A 156 -6.46 4.65 5.06
C SER A 156 -7.30 5.53 4.13
N TYR A 157 -7.63 4.98 2.97
CA TYR A 157 -8.72 5.45 2.13
C TYR A 157 -10.04 4.82 2.57
N VAL A 158 -11.17 5.39 2.15
CA VAL A 158 -12.46 4.68 2.13
C VAL A 158 -12.61 3.97 0.78
N GLY A 159 -12.96 2.68 0.80
CA GLY A 159 -13.10 1.87 -0.41
C GLY A 159 -14.46 2.03 -1.07
N LEU A 160 -14.49 2.23 -2.40
CA LEU A 160 -15.72 2.23 -3.20
C LEU A 160 -16.50 0.93 -3.02
N GLY A 161 -15.81 -0.21 -3.06
CA GLY A 161 -16.43 -1.52 -2.85
C GLY A 161 -17.05 -1.65 -1.47
N GLN A 162 -16.38 -1.17 -0.43
CA GLN A 162 -16.89 -1.18 0.93
C GLN A 162 -18.17 -0.34 1.08
N VAL A 163 -18.16 0.88 0.52
CA VAL A 163 -19.34 1.78 0.53
C VAL A 163 -20.49 1.17 -0.28
N TRP A 164 -20.17 0.56 -1.43
CA TRP A 164 -21.16 -0.12 -2.28
C TRP A 164 -21.82 -1.28 -1.54
N GLU A 165 -21.04 -2.15 -0.93
CA GLU A 165 -21.57 -3.30 -0.16
C GLU A 165 -22.37 -2.87 1.06
N CYS A 166 -22.03 -1.75 1.71
CA CYS A 166 -22.83 -1.20 2.80
C CYS A 166 -24.28 -0.92 2.36
N VAL A 167 -24.49 -0.47 1.13
CA VAL A 167 -25.81 -0.04 0.65
C VAL A 167 -26.48 -1.15 -0.17
N MET A 168 -25.75 -1.79 -1.06
CA MET A 168 -26.28 -2.76 -2.04
C MET A 168 -26.14 -4.22 -1.60
N GLY A 169 -25.33 -4.48 -0.54
CA GLY A 169 -24.91 -5.84 -0.24
C GLY A 169 -24.15 -6.44 -1.42
N ARG A 170 -24.40 -7.71 -1.72
CA ARG A 170 -23.76 -8.44 -2.83
C ARG A 170 -24.60 -8.48 -4.11
N SER A 171 -25.52 -7.54 -4.27
CA SER A 171 -26.35 -7.41 -5.46
C SER A 171 -25.64 -6.67 -6.58
N HIS A 172 -25.73 -7.17 -7.80
CA HIS A 172 -25.16 -6.54 -8.99
C HIS A 172 -26.13 -5.58 -9.72
N ARG A 173 -27.32 -5.36 -9.19
CA ARG A 173 -28.25 -4.36 -9.75
C ARG A 173 -27.72 -2.94 -9.61
N ARG A 174 -28.28 -2.03 -10.37
CA ARG A 174 -28.00 -0.60 -10.22
C ARG A 174 -28.60 -0.02 -8.93
N PRO A 175 -27.94 0.92 -8.25
CA PRO A 175 -28.51 1.63 -7.12
C PRO A 175 -29.66 2.55 -7.55
N THR A 176 -30.65 2.75 -6.67
CA THR A 176 -31.62 3.84 -6.81
C THR A 176 -30.97 5.18 -6.47
N SER A 177 -31.66 6.31 -6.74
CA SER A 177 -31.18 7.63 -6.38
C SER A 177 -30.96 7.80 -4.86
N GLU A 178 -31.83 7.19 -4.05
CA GLU A 178 -31.75 7.21 -2.58
C GLU A 178 -30.58 6.37 -2.08
N GLU A 179 -30.37 5.19 -2.64
CA GLU A 179 -29.22 4.33 -2.33
C GLU A 179 -27.90 5.01 -2.71
N PHE A 180 -27.85 5.68 -3.85
CA PHE A 180 -26.66 6.41 -4.26
C PHE A 180 -26.41 7.65 -3.38
N ALA A 181 -27.47 8.34 -2.94
CA ALA A 181 -27.36 9.42 -1.97
C ALA A 181 -26.84 8.92 -0.62
N GLU A 182 -27.21 7.71 -0.21
CA GLU A 182 -26.65 7.08 1.00
C GLU A 182 -25.15 6.75 0.85
N MET A 183 -24.71 6.26 -0.33
CA MET A 183 -23.28 6.05 -0.61
C MET A 183 -22.49 7.37 -0.45
N LYS A 184 -23.02 8.49 -0.96
CA LYS A 184 -22.39 9.81 -0.80
C LYS A 184 -22.23 10.20 0.67
N LYS A 185 -23.24 9.92 1.52
CA LYS A 185 -23.16 10.21 2.96
C LYS A 185 -22.11 9.35 3.65
N LEU A 186 -22.01 8.05 3.29
CA LEU A 186 -21.00 7.16 3.85
C LEU A 186 -19.58 7.61 3.48
N VAL A 187 -19.36 8.07 2.23
CA VAL A 187 -18.07 8.65 1.83
C VAL A 187 -17.78 9.94 2.63
N ALA A 188 -18.75 10.87 2.74
CA ALA A 188 -18.57 12.09 3.52
C ALA A 188 -18.24 11.78 4.99
N GLN A 189 -18.93 10.82 5.60
CA GLN A 189 -18.66 10.40 6.98
C GLN A 189 -17.26 9.82 7.12
N ALA A 190 -16.84 8.95 6.20
CA ALA A 190 -15.49 8.36 6.24
C ALA A 190 -14.39 9.43 6.09
N MET A 191 -14.61 10.43 5.23
CA MET A 191 -13.69 11.58 5.10
C MET A 191 -13.63 12.39 6.40
N HIS A 192 -14.77 12.65 7.03
CA HIS A 192 -14.85 13.32 8.33
C HIS A 192 -14.16 12.51 9.45
N ASP A 193 -14.22 11.18 9.38
CA ASP A 193 -13.57 10.26 10.32
C ASP A 193 -12.04 10.23 10.15
N GLY A 194 -11.51 10.78 9.05
CA GLY A 194 -10.08 10.92 8.79
C GLY A 194 -9.54 10.10 7.62
N ALA A 195 -10.39 9.58 6.72
CA ALA A 195 -9.92 8.93 5.50
C ALA A 195 -9.22 9.93 4.56
N PHE A 196 -8.18 9.50 3.85
CA PHE A 196 -7.37 10.34 2.98
C PHE A 196 -7.95 10.51 1.56
N GLY A 197 -9.04 9.83 1.27
CA GLY A 197 -9.69 9.88 -0.04
C GLY A 197 -10.55 8.67 -0.30
N LEU A 198 -11.01 8.54 -1.55
CA LEU A 198 -11.72 7.35 -2.04
C LEU A 198 -10.75 6.46 -2.81
N SER A 199 -10.76 5.17 -2.50
CA SER A 199 -10.08 4.17 -3.33
C SER A 199 -11.08 3.33 -4.12
N SER A 200 -10.63 2.74 -5.23
CA SER A 200 -11.46 1.80 -5.99
C SER A 200 -10.66 0.61 -6.50
N MET A 201 -11.31 -0.56 -6.58
CA MET A 201 -10.85 -1.70 -7.37
C MET A 201 -11.88 -1.93 -8.48
N MET A 202 -11.71 -1.23 -9.62
CA MET A 202 -12.68 -1.22 -10.69
C MET A 202 -12.61 -2.46 -11.59
N MET A 203 -11.67 -3.35 -11.37
CA MET A 203 -11.49 -4.59 -12.12
C MET A 203 -12.56 -5.66 -11.76
N MET A 204 -12.98 -5.71 -10.52
CA MET A 204 -13.88 -6.74 -9.99
C MET A 204 -15.12 -6.14 -9.32
N PRO A 205 -16.28 -6.86 -9.30
CA PRO A 205 -17.40 -6.46 -8.47
C PRO A 205 -17.02 -6.39 -6.98
N PRO A 206 -17.56 -5.45 -6.21
CA PRO A 206 -18.59 -4.48 -6.63
C PRO A 206 -18.04 -3.24 -7.35
N GLY A 207 -16.73 -2.93 -7.30
CA GLY A 207 -16.14 -1.73 -7.90
C GLY A 207 -16.39 -1.63 -9.41
N SER A 208 -16.33 -2.75 -10.14
CA SER A 208 -16.59 -2.79 -11.58
C SER A 208 -18.04 -2.46 -11.96
N LEU A 209 -18.98 -2.51 -11.01
CA LEU A 209 -20.38 -2.16 -11.23
C LEU A 209 -20.60 -0.66 -11.32
N ALA A 210 -19.73 0.14 -10.69
CA ALA A 210 -19.84 1.60 -10.72
C ALA A 210 -19.52 2.15 -12.11
N THR A 211 -20.34 3.11 -12.57
CA THR A 211 -20.05 3.89 -13.79
C THR A 211 -19.06 5.01 -13.46
N ALA A 212 -18.35 5.50 -14.47
CA ALA A 212 -17.46 6.66 -14.32
C ALA A 212 -18.20 7.88 -13.74
N ASP A 213 -19.46 8.12 -14.15
CA ASP A 213 -20.27 9.24 -13.64
C ASP A 213 -20.56 9.12 -12.15
N GLU A 214 -20.87 7.92 -11.66
CA GLU A 214 -21.08 7.68 -10.23
C GLU A 214 -19.79 7.87 -9.44
N VAL A 215 -18.65 7.39 -9.95
CA VAL A 215 -17.36 7.60 -9.30
C VAL A 215 -17.01 9.09 -9.26
N VAL A 216 -17.28 9.86 -10.34
CA VAL A 216 -17.12 11.33 -10.35
C VAL A 216 -17.93 11.99 -9.25
N GLU A 217 -19.20 11.58 -9.07
CA GLU A 217 -20.07 12.15 -8.04
C GLU A 217 -19.59 11.83 -6.61
N LEU A 218 -19.05 10.63 -6.37
CA LEU A 218 -18.44 10.27 -5.09
C LEU A 218 -17.12 11.04 -4.87
N CYS A 219 -16.31 11.18 -5.92
CA CYS A 219 -15.06 11.96 -5.88
C CYS A 219 -15.30 13.46 -5.64
N ARG A 220 -16.43 14.02 -6.05
CA ARG A 220 -16.80 15.40 -5.69
C ARG A 220 -17.00 15.57 -4.18
N VAL A 221 -17.58 14.56 -3.52
CA VAL A 221 -17.65 14.56 -2.05
C VAL A 221 -16.24 14.52 -1.45
N VAL A 222 -15.34 13.72 -1.99
CA VAL A 222 -13.92 13.65 -1.55
C VAL A 222 -13.21 14.98 -1.75
N ARG A 223 -13.40 15.65 -2.90
CA ARG A 223 -12.85 17.00 -3.17
C ARG A 223 -13.25 18.00 -2.10
N ASP A 224 -14.52 18.01 -1.72
CA ASP A 224 -15.06 18.97 -0.75
C ASP A 224 -14.44 18.80 0.64
N HIS A 225 -13.72 17.66 0.86
CA HIS A 225 -12.94 17.34 2.07
C HIS A 225 -11.43 17.36 1.83
N GLY A 226 -10.94 17.81 0.67
CA GLY A 226 -9.50 17.91 0.37
C GLY A 226 -8.78 16.59 0.12
N GLY A 227 -9.50 15.50 -0.12
CA GLY A 227 -8.92 14.16 -0.35
C GLY A 227 -8.57 13.90 -1.81
N LEU A 228 -8.08 12.67 -2.09
CA LEU A 228 -7.68 12.19 -3.41
C LEU A 228 -8.48 10.96 -3.86
N PHE A 229 -8.37 10.63 -5.15
CA PHE A 229 -8.90 9.38 -5.72
C PHE A 229 -7.75 8.43 -6.04
N SER A 230 -7.72 7.24 -5.41
CA SER A 230 -6.74 6.19 -5.62
C SER A 230 -7.39 5.00 -6.32
N SER A 231 -6.93 4.65 -7.53
CA SER A 231 -7.66 3.71 -8.39
C SER A 231 -6.82 2.52 -8.85
N HIS A 232 -7.26 1.32 -8.46
CA HIS A 232 -7.01 0.12 -9.25
C HIS A 232 -7.90 0.21 -10.49
N ILE A 233 -7.31 0.43 -11.65
CA ILE A 233 -8.02 0.70 -12.89
C ILE A 233 -8.87 -0.49 -13.36
N ARG A 234 -9.86 -0.22 -14.19
CA ARG A 234 -10.87 -1.21 -14.61
C ARG A 234 -10.28 -2.39 -15.38
N ASN A 235 -9.26 -2.15 -16.18
CA ASN A 235 -8.62 -3.19 -17.00
C ASN A 235 -7.14 -2.85 -17.20
N GLU A 236 -6.26 -3.71 -16.69
CA GLU A 236 -4.81 -3.54 -16.76
C GLU A 236 -4.19 -4.22 -18.01
N GLY A 237 -5.00 -4.96 -18.77
CA GLY A 237 -4.59 -5.67 -19.98
C GLY A 237 -4.96 -4.92 -21.26
N LEU A 238 -5.79 -5.53 -22.10
CA LEU A 238 -6.16 -4.98 -23.41
C LEU A 238 -6.97 -3.67 -23.33
N GLY A 239 -7.61 -3.40 -22.20
CA GLY A 239 -8.33 -2.14 -21.94
C GLY A 239 -7.52 -1.10 -21.14
N VAL A 240 -6.21 -1.25 -21.01
CA VAL A 240 -5.38 -0.39 -20.14
C VAL A 240 -5.44 1.08 -20.53
N PHE A 241 -5.41 1.40 -21.83
CA PHE A 241 -5.44 2.80 -22.30
C PHE A 241 -6.77 3.47 -21.96
N ASP A 242 -7.89 2.79 -22.20
CA ASP A 242 -9.22 3.28 -21.90
C ASP A 242 -9.42 3.43 -20.38
N SER A 243 -8.90 2.49 -19.59
CA SER A 243 -9.00 2.51 -18.13
C SER A 243 -8.15 3.61 -17.48
N VAL A 244 -6.96 3.88 -18.02
CA VAL A 244 -6.14 5.02 -17.60
C VAL A 244 -6.84 6.33 -17.96
N HIS A 245 -7.39 6.43 -19.18
CA HIS A 245 -8.16 7.59 -19.61
C HIS A 245 -9.42 7.79 -18.75
N GLU A 246 -10.16 6.73 -18.43
CA GLU A 246 -11.32 6.77 -17.52
C GLU A 246 -10.92 7.36 -16.16
N THR A 247 -9.84 6.84 -15.57
CA THR A 247 -9.35 7.26 -14.25
C THR A 247 -8.92 8.74 -14.25
N ILE A 248 -8.20 9.18 -15.29
CA ILE A 248 -7.83 10.59 -15.50
C ILE A 248 -9.10 11.45 -15.63
N SER A 249 -10.06 11.03 -16.45
CA SER A 249 -11.32 11.75 -16.67
C SER A 249 -12.14 11.90 -15.39
N ILE A 250 -12.16 10.86 -14.53
CA ILE A 250 -12.80 10.93 -13.21
C ILE A 250 -12.17 12.05 -12.37
N GLY A 251 -10.86 12.08 -12.26
CA GLY A 251 -10.14 13.10 -11.50
C GLY A 251 -10.36 14.51 -12.05
N GLU A 252 -10.24 14.69 -13.37
CA GLU A 252 -10.42 15.96 -14.07
C GLU A 252 -11.85 16.51 -13.88
N ARG A 253 -12.87 15.66 -14.03
CA ARG A 253 -14.30 16.04 -13.89
C ARG A 253 -14.73 16.27 -12.45
N ALA A 254 -14.14 15.54 -11.50
CA ALA A 254 -14.41 15.70 -10.08
C ALA A 254 -13.59 16.84 -9.45
N GLY A 255 -12.43 17.17 -10.02
CA GLY A 255 -11.49 18.15 -9.48
C GLY A 255 -10.70 17.62 -8.27
N VAL A 256 -10.29 16.35 -8.31
CA VAL A 256 -9.47 15.69 -7.28
C VAL A 256 -8.14 15.21 -7.84
N PRO A 257 -7.06 15.19 -7.03
CA PRO A 257 -5.84 14.48 -7.39
C PRO A 257 -6.12 13.00 -7.59
N VAL A 258 -5.37 12.37 -8.51
CA VAL A 258 -5.51 10.96 -8.86
C VAL A 258 -4.21 10.23 -8.58
N ASP A 259 -4.28 9.05 -7.95
CA ASP A 259 -3.19 8.08 -7.88
C ASP A 259 -3.62 6.78 -8.57
N ILE A 260 -2.94 6.40 -9.67
CA ILE A 260 -3.15 5.12 -10.34
C ILE A 260 -2.34 4.07 -9.59
N ILE A 261 -3.04 3.14 -8.95
CA ILE A 261 -2.42 2.10 -8.12
C ILE A 261 -1.66 1.11 -9.01
N HIS A 262 -0.44 0.74 -8.59
CA HIS A 262 0.43 -0.30 -9.18
C HIS A 262 0.40 -0.35 -10.73
N LEU A 263 0.67 0.78 -11.36
CA LEU A 263 0.62 0.96 -12.82
C LEU A 263 1.42 -0.12 -13.56
N LYS A 264 0.74 -0.90 -14.39
CA LYS A 264 1.34 -1.95 -15.23
C LYS A 264 0.53 -2.18 -16.51
N ILE A 265 1.14 -2.90 -17.45
CA ILE A 265 0.45 -3.49 -18.59
C ILE A 265 0.45 -5.01 -18.38
N ALA A 266 -0.70 -5.54 -18.00
CA ALA A 266 -0.87 -6.92 -17.56
C ALA A 266 -1.45 -7.82 -18.67
N ASP A 267 -1.00 -7.64 -19.92
CA ASP A 267 -1.30 -8.53 -21.04
C ASP A 267 -0.14 -8.51 -22.04
N GLN A 268 0.36 -9.70 -22.41
CA GLN A 268 1.53 -9.82 -23.30
C GLN A 268 1.35 -9.23 -24.70
N LYS A 269 0.12 -9.04 -25.18
CA LYS A 269 -0.14 -8.37 -26.46
C LYS A 269 0.22 -6.90 -26.46
N TYR A 270 0.25 -6.27 -25.28
CA TYR A 270 0.52 -4.85 -25.08
C TYR A 270 1.83 -4.57 -24.37
N TRP A 271 2.63 -5.57 -24.06
CA TRP A 271 3.96 -5.37 -23.49
C TRP A 271 4.79 -4.42 -24.35
N GLN A 272 5.64 -3.63 -23.71
CA GLN A 272 6.49 -2.58 -24.30
C GLN A 272 5.72 -1.32 -24.75
N ARG A 273 4.40 -1.22 -24.44
CA ARG A 273 3.60 -0.04 -24.77
C ARG A 273 3.43 0.91 -23.57
N MET A 274 4.15 0.71 -22.48
CA MET A 274 4.12 1.64 -21.34
C MET A 274 4.44 3.10 -21.72
N PRO A 275 5.34 3.41 -22.70
CA PRO A 275 5.53 4.80 -23.15
C PRO A 275 4.24 5.48 -23.63
N GLU A 276 3.29 4.75 -24.22
CA GLU A 276 2.00 5.30 -24.66
C GLU A 276 1.10 5.62 -23.45
N VAL A 277 1.11 4.77 -22.42
CA VAL A 277 0.40 5.03 -21.15
C VAL A 277 0.98 6.27 -20.45
N ILE A 278 2.32 6.38 -20.41
CA ILE A 278 2.99 7.56 -19.88
C ILE A 278 2.57 8.82 -20.62
N ALA A 279 2.50 8.77 -21.96
CA ALA A 279 2.07 9.91 -22.77
C ALA A 279 0.65 10.39 -22.43
N LEU A 280 -0.30 9.48 -22.15
CA LEU A 280 -1.65 9.83 -21.67
C LEU A 280 -1.61 10.58 -20.34
N ILE A 281 -0.83 10.09 -19.38
CA ILE A 281 -0.68 10.71 -18.05
C ILE A 281 -0.01 12.08 -18.19
N GLU A 282 1.08 12.19 -18.94
CA GLU A 282 1.78 13.47 -19.16
C GLU A 282 0.90 14.50 -19.86
N ALA A 283 0.11 14.09 -20.85
CA ALA A 283 -0.86 15.00 -21.50
C ALA A 283 -1.92 15.52 -20.51
N ALA A 284 -2.37 14.70 -19.56
CA ALA A 284 -3.29 15.15 -18.51
C ALA A 284 -2.60 16.12 -17.54
N ARG A 285 -1.38 15.82 -17.12
CA ARG A 285 -0.57 16.71 -16.27
C ARG A 285 -0.29 18.05 -16.91
N GLN A 286 -0.01 18.09 -18.21
CA GLN A 286 0.14 19.33 -18.98
C GLN A 286 -1.15 20.18 -19.02
N ARG A 287 -2.32 19.55 -18.92
CA ARG A 287 -3.61 20.26 -18.77
C ARG A 287 -3.90 20.72 -17.33
N GLY A 288 -3.00 20.41 -16.38
CA GLY A 288 -3.14 20.78 -14.96
C GLY A 288 -3.87 19.74 -14.10
N VAL A 289 -4.14 18.55 -14.61
CA VAL A 289 -4.70 17.46 -13.80
C VAL A 289 -3.58 16.84 -12.95
N ASP A 290 -3.75 16.79 -11.63
CA ASP A 290 -2.79 16.13 -10.74
C ASP A 290 -2.97 14.62 -10.81
N VAL A 291 -2.27 13.99 -11.75
CA VAL A 291 -2.24 12.53 -11.93
C VAL A 291 -0.88 12.01 -11.51
N GLN A 292 -0.89 11.06 -10.61
CA GLN A 292 0.27 10.32 -10.14
C GLN A 292 0.02 8.82 -10.28
N ALA A 293 1.04 8.00 -10.07
CA ALA A 293 0.91 6.55 -10.00
C ALA A 293 1.90 5.98 -8.99
N ASN A 294 1.74 4.70 -8.67
CA ASN A 294 2.75 3.95 -7.95
C ASN A 294 3.02 2.60 -8.63
N VAL A 295 4.13 1.97 -8.31
CA VAL A 295 4.50 0.62 -8.77
C VAL A 295 5.12 -0.16 -7.62
N TYR A 296 5.06 -1.49 -7.68
CA TYR A 296 5.93 -2.38 -6.87
C TYR A 296 7.00 -3.01 -7.78
N PRO A 297 8.22 -3.26 -7.29
CA PRO A 297 9.36 -3.66 -8.11
C PRO A 297 9.40 -5.18 -8.38
N TYR A 298 8.31 -5.75 -8.87
CA TYR A 298 8.16 -7.17 -9.24
C TYR A 298 7.31 -7.30 -10.48
N THR A 299 7.48 -8.40 -11.22
CA THR A 299 6.83 -8.65 -12.52
C THR A 299 5.66 -9.62 -12.47
N ARG A 300 5.18 -9.94 -11.27
CA ARG A 300 4.00 -10.78 -11.06
C ARG A 300 3.02 -10.06 -10.15
N GLY A 301 1.73 -10.22 -10.42
CA GLY A 301 0.66 -9.77 -9.54
C GLY A 301 0.12 -10.91 -8.69
N ASN A 302 -0.51 -10.59 -7.56
CA ASN A 302 -1.22 -11.55 -6.73
C ASN A 302 -2.72 -11.22 -6.75
N ASN A 303 -3.53 -12.22 -7.06
CA ASN A 303 -4.98 -12.14 -7.04
C ASN A 303 -5.56 -13.50 -6.63
N ASP A 304 -6.86 -13.68 -6.74
CA ASP A 304 -7.54 -14.96 -6.50
C ASP A 304 -7.63 -15.77 -7.80
N LEU A 305 -7.59 -17.12 -7.72
CA LEU A 305 -7.85 -18.00 -8.85
C LEU A 305 -9.26 -17.82 -9.40
N ALA A 306 -10.21 -17.47 -8.52
CA ALA A 306 -11.59 -17.17 -8.93
C ALA A 306 -11.70 -15.93 -9.83
N SER A 307 -10.68 -15.07 -9.91
CA SER A 307 -10.67 -13.93 -10.83
C SER A 307 -10.63 -14.32 -12.31
N ILE A 308 -10.37 -15.60 -12.62
CA ILE A 308 -10.54 -16.18 -13.95
C ILE A 308 -12.03 -16.41 -14.29
N MET A 309 -12.90 -16.45 -13.28
CA MET A 309 -14.34 -16.59 -13.52
C MET A 309 -14.95 -15.28 -14.01
N PRO A 310 -15.90 -15.33 -14.97
CA PRO A 310 -16.52 -14.12 -15.50
C PRO A 310 -17.30 -13.34 -14.43
N PRO A 311 -17.45 -12.00 -14.58
CA PRO A 311 -18.04 -11.13 -13.55
C PRO A 311 -19.42 -11.57 -13.05
N TRP A 312 -20.30 -12.08 -13.95
CA TRP A 312 -21.63 -12.56 -13.59
C TRP A 312 -21.61 -13.75 -12.62
N ALA A 313 -20.52 -14.54 -12.63
CA ALA A 313 -20.40 -15.70 -11.77
C ALA A 313 -20.22 -15.34 -10.29
N HIS A 314 -19.77 -14.11 -9.98
CA HIS A 314 -19.52 -13.63 -8.63
C HIS A 314 -20.76 -13.05 -7.93
N GLU A 315 -21.88 -12.85 -8.65
CA GLU A 315 -23.11 -12.33 -8.05
C GLU A 315 -23.58 -13.20 -6.88
N GLY A 316 -23.86 -12.58 -5.74
CA GLY A 316 -24.24 -13.27 -4.50
C GLY A 316 -23.06 -13.80 -3.68
N GLY A 317 -21.81 -13.58 -4.14
CA GLY A 317 -20.58 -13.92 -3.42
C GLY A 317 -20.10 -15.35 -3.56
N PRO A 318 -19.05 -15.75 -2.78
CA PRO A 318 -18.32 -17.00 -2.98
C PRO A 318 -19.19 -18.27 -2.87
N GLN A 319 -20.19 -18.28 -2.00
CA GLN A 319 -21.09 -19.43 -1.88
C GLN A 319 -21.89 -19.64 -3.16
N LYS A 320 -22.40 -18.56 -3.76
CA LYS A 320 -23.15 -18.62 -5.02
C LYS A 320 -22.25 -18.95 -6.20
N LEU A 321 -20.99 -18.49 -6.19
CA LEU A 321 -19.99 -18.93 -7.15
C LEU A 321 -19.86 -20.47 -7.10
N VAL A 322 -19.62 -21.05 -5.91
CA VAL A 322 -19.46 -22.50 -5.74
C VAL A 322 -20.72 -23.27 -6.20
N GLU A 323 -21.94 -22.76 -5.95
CA GLU A 323 -23.17 -23.35 -6.47
C GLU A 323 -23.18 -23.41 -8.01
N ARG A 324 -22.81 -22.30 -8.68
CA ARG A 324 -22.68 -22.21 -10.15
C ARG A 324 -21.59 -23.14 -10.69
N LEU A 325 -20.47 -23.24 -10.01
CA LEU A 325 -19.37 -24.15 -10.39
C LEU A 325 -19.76 -25.63 -10.30
N LYS A 326 -20.76 -26.01 -9.48
CA LYS A 326 -21.29 -27.36 -9.36
C LYS A 326 -22.36 -27.69 -10.39
N ASP A 327 -23.01 -26.69 -10.99
CA ASP A 327 -24.07 -26.88 -11.98
C ASP A 327 -23.45 -27.13 -13.37
N PRO A 328 -23.72 -28.29 -14.02
CA PRO A 328 -23.16 -28.62 -15.33
C PRO A 328 -23.49 -27.63 -16.44
N ALA A 329 -24.71 -27.06 -16.44
CA ALA A 329 -25.12 -26.09 -17.46
C ALA A 329 -24.37 -24.77 -17.28
N GLN A 330 -24.20 -24.31 -16.02
CA GLN A 330 -23.43 -23.13 -15.70
C GLN A 330 -21.92 -23.33 -16.02
N ARG A 331 -21.37 -24.51 -15.73
CA ARG A 331 -19.96 -24.83 -16.09
C ARG A 331 -19.71 -24.70 -17.59
N THR A 332 -20.60 -25.19 -18.41
CA THR A 332 -20.48 -25.06 -19.87
C THR A 332 -20.41 -23.59 -20.28
N LYS A 333 -21.32 -22.77 -19.75
CA LYS A 333 -21.33 -21.33 -20.00
C LYS A 333 -20.05 -20.64 -19.46
N LEU A 334 -19.60 -20.98 -18.24
CA LEU A 334 -18.38 -20.45 -17.64
C LEU A 334 -17.17 -20.72 -18.53
N LYS A 335 -16.99 -21.97 -18.97
CA LYS A 335 -15.85 -22.35 -19.85
C LYS A 335 -15.91 -21.62 -21.18
N HIS A 336 -17.09 -21.50 -21.78
CA HIS A 336 -17.28 -20.73 -23.01
C HIS A 336 -16.87 -19.26 -22.81
N ASP A 337 -17.37 -18.60 -21.77
CA ASP A 337 -17.11 -17.19 -21.52
C ASP A 337 -15.63 -16.93 -21.14
N ILE A 338 -14.97 -17.86 -20.46
CA ILE A 338 -13.52 -17.78 -20.16
C ILE A 338 -12.70 -17.85 -21.46
N GLU A 339 -13.04 -18.75 -22.39
CA GLU A 339 -12.32 -18.93 -23.65
C GLU A 339 -12.62 -17.84 -24.68
N ALA A 340 -13.88 -17.44 -24.82
CA ALA A 340 -14.32 -16.42 -25.77
C ALA A 340 -13.97 -15.00 -25.31
N GLY A 341 -13.94 -14.78 -23.99
CA GLY A 341 -13.87 -13.45 -23.37
C GLY A 341 -15.24 -12.76 -23.33
N ILE A 342 -15.33 -11.73 -22.50
CA ILE A 342 -16.48 -10.81 -22.41
C ILE A 342 -15.92 -9.41 -22.62
N GLU A 343 -16.58 -8.59 -23.41
CA GLU A 343 -16.17 -7.21 -23.66
C GLU A 343 -16.02 -6.43 -22.34
N GLY A 344 -14.90 -5.71 -22.20
CA GLY A 344 -14.55 -4.91 -21.02
C GLY A 344 -14.03 -5.73 -19.83
N TRP A 345 -14.17 -7.05 -19.82
CA TRP A 345 -13.66 -7.87 -18.72
C TRP A 345 -12.17 -8.16 -18.87
N TYR A 346 -11.40 -7.89 -17.77
CA TYR A 346 -10.02 -8.33 -17.66
C TYR A 346 -9.96 -9.80 -17.27
N ASN A 347 -9.51 -10.64 -18.18
CA ASN A 347 -9.41 -12.08 -17.98
C ASN A 347 -7.95 -12.49 -17.69
N HIS A 348 -7.67 -12.84 -16.44
CA HIS A 348 -6.32 -13.25 -16.00
C HIS A 348 -5.76 -14.45 -16.77
N TYR A 349 -6.61 -15.38 -17.23
CA TYR A 349 -6.16 -16.53 -18.02
C TYR A 349 -5.64 -16.15 -19.40
N THR A 350 -6.34 -15.26 -20.08
CA THR A 350 -5.88 -14.74 -21.38
C THR A 350 -4.68 -13.79 -21.22
N ALA A 351 -4.64 -13.02 -20.15
CA ALA A 351 -3.56 -12.08 -19.85
C ALA A 351 -2.20 -12.76 -19.67
N VAL A 352 -2.17 -13.95 -19.07
CA VAL A 352 -0.94 -14.78 -18.99
C VAL A 352 -0.70 -15.62 -20.26
N GLY A 353 -1.44 -15.40 -21.34
CA GLY A 353 -1.29 -16.11 -22.60
C GLY A 353 -1.86 -17.53 -22.58
N ARG A 354 -2.82 -17.83 -21.70
CA ARG A 354 -3.38 -19.17 -21.45
C ARG A 354 -2.34 -20.19 -21.00
N ASP A 355 -1.24 -19.72 -20.44
CA ASP A 355 -0.12 -20.54 -19.97
C ASP A 355 -0.24 -20.82 -18.46
N TRP A 356 -0.65 -22.02 -18.12
CA TRP A 356 -0.84 -22.49 -16.74
C TRP A 356 0.46 -22.45 -15.92
N SER A 357 1.64 -22.49 -16.54
CA SER A 357 2.93 -22.39 -15.85
C SER A 357 3.19 -20.98 -15.29
N ARG A 358 2.46 -19.98 -15.78
CA ARG A 358 2.53 -18.59 -15.33
C ARG A 358 1.63 -18.25 -14.16
N MET A 359 0.90 -19.23 -13.63
CA MET A 359 0.04 -19.12 -12.46
C MET A 359 0.61 -19.96 -11.33
N LEU A 360 0.95 -19.33 -10.20
CA LEU A 360 1.50 -20.00 -9.02
C LEU A 360 0.47 -19.96 -7.89
N VAL A 361 0.09 -21.11 -7.37
CA VAL A 361 -0.81 -21.21 -6.22
C VAL A 361 -0.09 -20.74 -4.96
N SER A 362 -0.59 -19.68 -4.31
CA SER A 362 0.00 -19.09 -3.10
C SER A 362 -0.85 -19.32 -1.84
N ALA A 363 -2.03 -19.90 -1.96
CA ALA A 363 -2.90 -20.18 -0.84
C ALA A 363 -2.36 -21.29 0.08
N ASN A 364 -2.93 -21.36 1.29
CA ASN A 364 -2.58 -22.37 2.27
C ASN A 364 -3.37 -23.68 2.04
N ASN A 365 -3.10 -24.33 0.92
CA ASN A 365 -3.69 -25.61 0.55
C ASN A 365 -2.60 -26.61 0.13
N ARG A 366 -2.98 -27.80 -0.31
CA ARG A 366 -2.05 -28.86 -0.72
C ARG A 366 -1.19 -28.52 -1.95
N TYR A 367 -1.56 -27.50 -2.72
CA TYR A 367 -0.85 -27.08 -3.95
C TYR A 367 0.00 -25.83 -3.78
N ARG A 368 0.12 -25.31 -2.57
CA ARG A 368 0.91 -24.13 -2.26
C ARG A 368 2.34 -24.22 -2.82
N GLY A 369 2.74 -23.21 -3.57
CA GLY A 369 4.07 -23.11 -4.19
C GLY A 369 4.21 -23.91 -5.49
N LEU A 370 3.13 -24.55 -5.99
CA LEU A 370 3.12 -25.20 -7.29
C LEU A 370 2.51 -24.29 -8.35
N THR A 371 3.01 -24.39 -9.58
CA THR A 371 2.37 -23.80 -10.74
C THR A 371 1.17 -24.62 -11.19
N MET A 372 0.18 -23.97 -11.82
CA MET A 372 -1.07 -24.63 -12.20
C MET A 372 -0.88 -25.76 -13.22
N ASP A 373 0.09 -25.69 -14.12
CA ASP A 373 0.44 -26.81 -15.02
C ASP A 373 0.83 -28.05 -14.23
N ARG A 374 1.62 -27.90 -13.15
CA ARG A 374 1.99 -29.02 -12.26
C ARG A 374 0.80 -29.54 -11.47
N VAL A 375 -0.07 -28.66 -11.00
CA VAL A 375 -1.31 -29.06 -10.31
C VAL A 375 -2.21 -29.85 -11.24
N ILE A 376 -2.40 -29.38 -12.48
CA ILE A 376 -3.17 -30.07 -13.53
C ILE A 376 -2.56 -31.45 -13.82
N ALA A 377 -1.24 -31.55 -13.98
CA ALA A 377 -0.56 -32.82 -14.21
C ALA A 377 -0.82 -33.82 -13.07
N GLN A 378 -0.63 -33.41 -11.80
CA GLN A 378 -0.92 -34.24 -10.63
C GLN A 378 -2.37 -34.72 -10.56
N ARG A 379 -3.33 -33.83 -10.90
CA ARG A 379 -4.77 -34.16 -10.92
C ARG A 379 -5.16 -35.07 -12.07
N SER A 380 -4.35 -35.13 -13.11
CA SER A 380 -4.58 -35.95 -14.31
C SER A 380 -3.99 -37.35 -14.18
N GLU A 381 -3.12 -37.63 -13.20
CA GLU A 381 -2.51 -38.94 -12.98
C GLU A 381 -3.57 -40.02 -12.79
N GLY A 382 -3.48 -41.10 -13.59
CA GLY A 382 -4.41 -42.24 -13.56
C GLY A 382 -5.80 -41.97 -14.15
N ARG A 383 -6.07 -40.78 -14.68
CA ARG A 383 -7.33 -40.43 -15.37
C ARG A 383 -7.17 -40.56 -16.88
N ALA A 384 -8.05 -41.32 -17.54
CA ALA A 384 -8.07 -41.49 -19.00
C ALA A 384 -9.49 -41.31 -19.54
N PRO A 385 -9.77 -40.36 -20.44
CA PRO A 385 -8.83 -39.31 -20.90
C PRO A 385 -8.47 -38.32 -19.77
N PRO A 386 -7.38 -37.54 -19.89
CA PRO A 386 -7.04 -36.51 -18.93
C PRO A 386 -8.15 -35.46 -18.88
N PRO A 387 -8.43 -34.87 -17.70
CA PRO A 387 -9.47 -33.85 -17.56
C PRO A 387 -9.07 -32.56 -18.30
N ASP A 388 -10.07 -31.81 -18.73
CA ASP A 388 -9.87 -30.44 -19.22
C ASP A 388 -9.25 -29.58 -18.12
N PRO A 389 -8.17 -28.81 -18.39
CA PRO A 389 -7.55 -27.92 -17.41
C PRO A 389 -8.50 -26.97 -16.68
N LEU A 390 -9.51 -26.42 -17.37
CA LEU A 390 -10.54 -25.57 -16.74
C LEU A 390 -11.42 -26.35 -15.77
N ASP A 391 -11.70 -27.64 -16.05
CA ASP A 391 -12.43 -28.48 -15.09
C ASP A 391 -11.60 -28.74 -13.82
N VAL A 392 -10.30 -28.95 -13.96
CA VAL A 392 -9.40 -29.08 -12.80
C VAL A 392 -9.40 -27.79 -11.96
N LEU A 393 -9.33 -26.63 -12.59
CA LEU A 393 -9.41 -25.33 -11.91
C LEU A 393 -10.74 -25.17 -11.18
N ILE A 394 -11.86 -25.50 -11.83
CA ILE A 394 -13.20 -25.46 -11.23
C ILE A 394 -13.30 -26.41 -10.02
N GLU A 395 -12.77 -27.64 -10.13
CA GLU A 395 -12.72 -28.59 -9.01
C GLU A 395 -11.98 -28.01 -7.80
N ILE A 396 -10.82 -27.36 -8.02
CA ILE A 396 -10.04 -26.72 -6.97
C ILE A 396 -10.84 -25.58 -6.31
N LEU A 397 -11.47 -24.72 -7.10
CA LEU A 397 -12.30 -23.64 -6.56
C LEU A 397 -13.49 -24.17 -5.73
N ILE A 398 -14.10 -25.29 -6.13
CA ILE A 398 -15.17 -25.92 -5.33
C ILE A 398 -14.62 -26.45 -4.00
N GLU A 399 -13.47 -27.11 -4.01
CA GLU A 399 -12.81 -27.66 -2.80
C GLU A 399 -12.41 -26.57 -1.83
N GLU A 400 -11.87 -25.46 -2.35
CA GLU A 400 -11.40 -24.31 -1.58
C GLU A 400 -12.49 -23.23 -1.38
N ARG A 401 -13.76 -23.60 -1.56
CA ARG A 401 -14.93 -22.74 -1.28
C ARG A 401 -14.96 -21.42 -2.05
N GLY A 402 -14.43 -21.43 -3.27
CA GLY A 402 -14.49 -20.31 -4.22
C GLY A 402 -13.37 -19.28 -4.10
N SER A 403 -12.29 -19.57 -3.36
CA SER A 403 -11.16 -18.64 -3.24
C SER A 403 -9.83 -19.37 -3.10
N VAL A 404 -8.86 -19.04 -3.97
CA VAL A 404 -7.49 -19.58 -3.94
C VAL A 404 -6.52 -18.48 -4.34
N SER A 405 -5.77 -17.94 -3.39
CA SER A 405 -4.76 -16.91 -3.70
C SER A 405 -3.73 -17.44 -4.72
N THR A 406 -3.50 -16.66 -5.77
CA THR A 406 -2.70 -17.06 -6.95
C THR A 406 -1.84 -15.90 -7.43
N VAL A 407 -0.60 -16.19 -7.80
CA VAL A 407 0.35 -15.24 -8.39
C VAL A 407 0.39 -15.41 -9.90
N TYR A 408 0.21 -14.32 -10.64
CA TYR A 408 0.14 -14.28 -12.10
C TYR A 408 1.35 -13.56 -12.70
N ALA A 409 2.10 -14.22 -13.60
CA ALA A 409 3.22 -13.61 -14.33
C ALA A 409 2.71 -12.93 -15.61
N HIS A 410 2.18 -11.72 -15.49
CA HIS A 410 1.42 -11.04 -16.57
C HIS A 410 1.99 -9.68 -17.00
N HIS A 411 3.09 -9.19 -16.44
CA HIS A 411 3.71 -7.92 -16.85
C HIS A 411 5.25 -8.03 -16.87
N THR A 412 5.93 -7.03 -17.42
CA THR A 412 7.36 -7.06 -17.70
C THR A 412 8.14 -6.07 -16.85
N GLU A 413 9.43 -6.34 -16.69
CA GLU A 413 10.35 -5.42 -16.00
C GLU A 413 10.63 -4.17 -16.85
N GLU A 414 10.65 -4.31 -18.17
CA GLU A 414 10.86 -3.21 -19.10
C GLU A 414 9.76 -2.15 -18.95
N ASP A 415 8.48 -2.56 -18.98
CA ASP A 415 7.34 -1.65 -18.79
C ASP A 415 7.34 -1.02 -17.40
N MET A 416 7.60 -1.83 -16.35
CA MET A 416 7.71 -1.33 -14.99
C MET A 416 8.84 -0.29 -14.86
N ASN A 417 9.99 -0.53 -15.46
CA ASN A 417 11.13 0.40 -15.44
C ASN A 417 10.80 1.74 -16.12
N VAL A 418 10.02 1.72 -17.20
CA VAL A 418 9.53 2.95 -17.86
C VAL A 418 8.64 3.76 -16.93
N ALA A 419 7.72 3.10 -16.22
CA ALA A 419 6.87 3.76 -15.23
C ALA A 419 7.66 4.26 -14.01
N LEU A 420 8.53 3.42 -13.44
CA LEU A 420 9.33 3.76 -12.25
C LEU A 420 10.27 4.96 -12.48
N LYS A 421 10.73 5.20 -13.70
CA LYS A 421 11.55 6.38 -14.05
C LYS A 421 10.78 7.70 -13.97
N GLN A 422 9.45 7.68 -14.07
CA GLN A 422 8.68 8.93 -14.10
C GLN A 422 8.73 9.65 -12.74
N PRO A 423 8.95 10.98 -12.71
CA PRO A 423 9.13 11.72 -11.46
C PRO A 423 7.87 11.73 -10.57
N TRP A 424 6.69 11.51 -11.15
CA TRP A 424 5.41 11.40 -10.47
C TRP A 424 5.01 9.97 -10.08
N CYS A 425 5.78 8.96 -10.50
CA CYS A 425 5.53 7.57 -10.14
C CYS A 425 6.31 7.22 -8.87
N SER A 426 5.60 6.79 -7.83
CA SER A 426 6.15 6.42 -6.53
C SER A 426 6.23 4.90 -6.35
N VAL A 427 6.62 4.46 -5.16
CA VAL A 427 6.67 3.05 -4.76
C VAL A 427 5.60 2.77 -3.72
N GLY A 428 4.80 1.72 -3.96
CA GLY A 428 3.90 1.09 -3.00
C GLY A 428 4.13 -0.42 -3.04
N SER A 429 3.91 -1.13 -1.93
CA SER A 429 4.22 -2.56 -1.90
C SER A 429 3.12 -3.45 -2.47
N ASP A 430 1.87 -3.00 -2.41
CA ASP A 430 0.69 -3.86 -2.66
C ASP A 430 0.76 -5.14 -1.79
N GLY A 431 1.36 -4.98 -0.61
CA GLY A 431 1.65 -6.06 0.33
C GLY A 431 0.99 -5.86 1.68
N SER A 432 1.07 -6.87 2.54
CA SER A 432 0.54 -6.87 3.89
C SER A 432 1.65 -7.05 4.93
N ALA A 433 1.37 -6.70 6.19
CA ALA A 433 2.28 -6.89 7.32
C ALA A 433 2.35 -8.37 7.71
N PHE A 434 3.11 -9.17 6.97
CA PHE A 434 3.44 -10.55 7.32
C PHE A 434 4.63 -10.62 8.28
N ALA A 435 5.01 -11.84 8.68
CA ALA A 435 6.19 -12.10 9.49
C ALA A 435 6.85 -13.42 9.07
N THR A 436 8.17 -13.55 9.31
CA THR A 436 8.91 -14.79 9.07
C THR A 436 8.71 -15.84 10.18
N SER A 437 8.02 -15.44 11.26
CA SER A 437 7.65 -16.30 12.40
C SER A 437 6.32 -15.86 13.01
N GLY A 438 5.78 -16.64 13.94
CA GLY A 438 4.54 -16.31 14.66
C GLY A 438 3.26 -16.47 13.82
N PRO A 439 2.14 -15.84 14.24
CA PRO A 439 0.81 -16.07 13.64
C PRO A 439 0.71 -15.60 12.18
N LEU A 440 1.49 -14.59 11.80
CA LEU A 440 1.50 -14.05 10.44
C LEU A 440 2.45 -14.79 9.48
N ARG A 441 3.10 -15.89 9.93
CA ARG A 441 3.82 -16.81 9.03
C ARG A 441 2.84 -17.82 8.47
N ARG A 442 2.12 -17.46 7.42
CA ARG A 442 1.08 -18.31 6.82
C ARG A 442 1.00 -18.17 5.29
N GLY A 443 0.53 -19.23 4.62
CA GLY A 443 0.42 -19.26 3.16
C GLY A 443 1.78 -19.32 2.46
N ASN A 444 1.81 -18.84 1.23
CA ASN A 444 3.00 -18.54 0.44
C ASN A 444 2.83 -17.14 -0.17
N PRO A 445 2.98 -16.09 0.66
CA PRO A 445 2.70 -14.73 0.22
C PRO A 445 3.66 -14.29 -0.89
N HIS A 446 3.22 -13.32 -1.68
CA HIS A 446 4.07 -12.70 -2.69
C HIS A 446 5.33 -12.07 -2.04
N PRO A 447 6.53 -12.14 -2.65
CA PRO A 447 7.77 -11.59 -2.06
C PRO A 447 7.72 -10.08 -1.80
N ARG A 448 6.82 -9.33 -2.47
CA ARG A 448 6.61 -7.90 -2.23
C ARG A 448 6.24 -7.55 -0.79
N ASN A 449 5.70 -8.51 -0.04
CA ASN A 449 5.39 -8.33 1.38
C ASN A 449 6.65 -8.15 2.25
N PHE A 450 7.82 -8.62 1.79
CA PHE A 450 9.07 -8.63 2.54
C PHE A 450 10.18 -7.81 1.91
N GLY A 451 10.09 -7.47 0.62
CA GLY A 451 11.26 -6.97 -0.10
C GLY A 451 11.08 -5.74 -0.98
N THR A 452 9.90 -5.13 -1.07
CA THR A 452 9.62 -4.03 -2.00
C THR A 452 10.63 -2.87 -1.88
N PHE A 453 10.79 -2.31 -0.70
CA PHE A 453 11.63 -1.12 -0.49
C PHE A 453 13.14 -1.44 -0.57
N PRO A 454 13.63 -2.52 0.08
CA PRO A 454 15.02 -2.97 -0.11
C PRO A 454 15.36 -3.29 -1.56
N ARG A 455 14.44 -3.87 -2.34
CA ARG A 455 14.65 -4.17 -3.76
C ARG A 455 14.82 -2.91 -4.60
N VAL A 456 14.06 -1.84 -4.32
CA VAL A 456 14.26 -0.55 -4.99
C VAL A 456 15.69 -0.05 -4.76
N LEU A 457 16.16 -0.07 -3.52
CA LEU A 457 17.51 0.40 -3.17
C LEU A 457 18.61 -0.53 -3.70
N GLY A 458 18.45 -1.84 -3.55
CA GLY A 458 19.44 -2.82 -3.96
C GLY A 458 19.52 -2.98 -5.47
N VAL A 459 18.40 -3.27 -6.11
CA VAL A 459 18.38 -3.59 -7.55
C VAL A 459 18.31 -2.32 -8.40
N TYR A 460 17.32 -1.44 -8.19
CA TYR A 460 17.06 -0.35 -9.14
C TYR A 460 17.94 0.88 -8.91
N VAL A 461 18.45 1.09 -7.69
CA VAL A 461 19.42 2.15 -7.39
C VAL A 461 20.85 1.63 -7.57
N ARG A 462 21.27 0.61 -6.78
CA ARG A 462 22.66 0.18 -6.73
C ARG A 462 23.10 -0.61 -7.96
N GLU A 463 22.37 -1.66 -8.35
CA GLU A 463 22.80 -2.59 -9.41
C GLU A 463 22.50 -2.06 -10.81
N LEU A 464 21.24 -1.75 -11.09
CA LEU A 464 20.79 -1.29 -12.41
C LEU A 464 21.05 0.21 -12.66
N LYS A 465 21.25 0.99 -11.61
CA LYS A 465 21.40 2.46 -11.67
C LYS A 465 20.29 3.14 -12.46
N LEU A 466 19.08 2.58 -12.35
CA LEU A 466 17.88 3.10 -13.00
C LEU A 466 17.44 4.43 -12.37
N LEU A 467 17.64 4.54 -11.05
CA LEU A 467 17.38 5.71 -10.21
C LEU A 467 18.67 6.14 -9.50
N THR A 468 18.78 7.43 -9.17
CA THR A 468 19.75 7.87 -8.17
C THR A 468 19.27 7.44 -6.77
N LEU A 469 20.16 7.44 -5.79
CA LEU A 469 19.82 7.13 -4.40
C LEU A 469 18.76 8.10 -3.85
N GLU A 470 18.95 9.38 -4.13
CA GLU A 470 18.06 10.45 -3.69
C GLU A 470 16.65 10.31 -4.29
N GLU A 471 16.59 9.99 -5.60
CA GLU A 471 15.31 9.78 -6.27
C GLU A 471 14.61 8.51 -5.77
N GLY A 472 15.35 7.41 -5.55
CA GLY A 472 14.81 6.20 -4.93
C GLY A 472 14.19 6.48 -3.56
N VAL A 473 14.89 7.19 -2.69
CA VAL A 473 14.37 7.59 -1.37
C VAL A 473 13.18 8.54 -1.51
N ARG A 474 13.25 9.56 -2.39
CA ARG A 474 12.13 10.51 -2.62
C ARG A 474 10.84 9.79 -3.02
N LYS A 475 10.92 8.81 -3.91
CA LYS A 475 9.75 8.01 -4.38
C LYS A 475 9.11 7.15 -3.28
N MET A 476 9.87 6.81 -2.26
CA MET A 476 9.40 6.01 -1.11
C MET A 476 9.02 6.87 0.11
N THR A 477 9.24 8.19 0.06
CA THR A 477 9.06 9.09 1.21
C THR A 477 8.26 10.34 0.87
N SER A 478 8.91 11.44 0.50
CA SER A 478 8.26 12.75 0.32
C SER A 478 7.26 12.78 -0.84
N LEU A 479 7.45 11.97 -1.89
CA LEU A 479 6.49 11.90 -2.98
C LEU A 479 5.16 11.30 -2.47
N ASN A 480 5.22 10.24 -1.66
CA ASN A 480 4.03 9.64 -1.04
C ASN A 480 3.42 10.54 0.03
N ALA A 481 4.26 11.22 0.84
CA ALA A 481 3.77 12.21 1.80
C ALA A 481 3.01 13.36 1.12
N ALA A 482 3.53 13.86 0.00
CA ALA A 482 2.89 14.92 -0.77
C ALA A 482 1.53 14.50 -1.36
N LYS A 483 1.42 13.25 -1.86
CA LYS A 483 0.14 12.69 -2.33
C LYS A 483 -0.94 12.73 -1.24
N LEU A 484 -0.53 12.44 0.00
CA LEU A 484 -1.44 12.37 1.15
C LEU A 484 -1.64 13.72 1.85
N GLY A 485 -0.96 14.79 1.42
CA GLY A 485 -0.98 16.08 2.12
C GLY A 485 -0.27 16.05 3.47
N LEU A 486 0.64 15.10 3.72
CA LEU A 486 1.41 15.00 4.96
C LEU A 486 2.62 15.95 4.90
N HIS A 487 2.50 17.14 5.46
CA HIS A 487 3.53 18.19 5.38
C HIS A 487 4.69 18.00 6.37
N ASP A 488 4.47 17.26 7.45
CA ASP A 488 5.43 17.05 8.54
C ASP A 488 5.99 15.62 8.61
N ARG A 489 5.87 14.83 7.52
CA ARG A 489 6.46 13.49 7.35
C ARG A 489 7.14 13.36 5.99
N GLY A 490 7.94 12.32 5.80
CA GLY A 490 8.60 12.00 4.54
C GLY A 490 9.81 12.85 4.21
N ARG A 491 10.26 13.71 5.14
CA ARG A 491 11.51 14.51 5.03
C ARG A 491 12.27 14.59 6.34
N LEU A 492 13.61 14.59 6.25
CA LEU A 492 14.46 14.90 7.39
C LEU A 492 14.63 16.42 7.48
N GLN A 493 13.79 17.05 8.28
CA GLN A 493 13.86 18.50 8.54
C GLN A 493 13.42 18.81 9.97
N ALA A 494 13.92 19.90 10.53
CA ALA A 494 13.51 20.34 11.87
C ALA A 494 12.01 20.61 11.91
N GLY A 495 11.34 20.11 12.96
CA GLY A 495 9.89 20.18 13.16
C GLY A 495 9.11 18.98 12.58
N ALA A 496 9.70 18.20 11.68
CA ALA A 496 9.06 16.98 11.17
C ALA A 496 9.00 15.89 12.24
N PHE A 497 8.05 14.95 12.12
CA PHE A 497 8.05 13.74 12.92
C PHE A 497 9.32 12.93 12.68
N ALA A 498 9.85 12.37 13.76
CA ALA A 498 11.05 11.55 13.70
C ALA A 498 10.70 10.11 13.25
N ASP A 499 10.29 9.99 11.98
CA ASP A 499 10.21 8.74 11.25
C ASP A 499 11.46 8.64 10.40
N ILE A 500 12.37 7.72 10.76
CA ILE A 500 13.73 7.68 10.21
C ILE A 500 14.12 6.23 9.94
N THR A 501 14.72 5.97 8.78
CA THR A 501 15.29 4.67 8.41
C THR A 501 16.76 4.81 8.11
N LEU A 502 17.60 3.96 8.73
CA LEU A 502 19.02 3.86 8.45
C LEU A 502 19.30 2.54 7.73
N PHE A 503 20.05 2.61 6.63
CA PHE A 503 20.40 1.42 5.86
C PHE A 503 21.83 1.47 5.31
N ALA A 504 22.40 0.28 5.08
CA ALA A 504 23.71 0.11 4.47
C ALA A 504 23.54 0.10 2.93
N PRO A 505 23.96 1.14 2.20
CA PRO A 505 23.69 1.27 0.76
C PRO A 505 24.42 0.21 -0.08
N ASP A 506 25.52 -0.35 0.42
CA ASP A 506 26.29 -1.41 -0.22
C ASP A 506 25.67 -2.82 -0.05
N ARG A 507 24.79 -3.02 0.95
CA ARG A 507 24.26 -4.34 1.32
C ARG A 507 22.75 -4.46 1.20
N VAL A 508 22.01 -3.36 1.25
CA VAL A 508 20.54 -3.39 1.25
C VAL A 508 20.01 -4.15 0.04
N LEU A 509 19.21 -5.20 0.31
CA LEU A 509 18.63 -6.07 -0.73
C LEU A 509 17.50 -6.91 -0.17
N ASP A 510 16.50 -7.23 -1.01
CA ASP A 510 15.48 -8.23 -0.75
C ASP A 510 16.06 -9.66 -0.84
N LYS A 511 15.45 -10.58 -0.09
CA LYS A 511 15.80 -12.02 -0.09
C LYS A 511 14.62 -12.89 -0.47
N ALA A 512 13.40 -12.42 -0.23
CA ALA A 512 12.19 -13.15 -0.49
C ALA A 512 12.02 -13.50 -1.98
N THR A 513 11.58 -14.73 -2.26
CA THR A 513 11.29 -15.22 -3.60
C THR A 513 9.84 -15.71 -3.71
N TYR A 514 9.37 -15.97 -4.92
CA TYR A 514 8.01 -16.50 -5.14
C TYR A 514 7.79 -17.91 -4.55
N THR A 515 8.86 -18.69 -4.40
CA THR A 515 8.81 -20.06 -3.86
C THR A 515 9.31 -20.17 -2.42
N ASP A 516 10.03 -19.15 -1.94
CA ASP A 516 10.50 -19.03 -0.55
C ASP A 516 10.36 -17.58 -0.08
N PRO A 517 9.12 -17.14 0.25
CA PRO A 517 8.84 -15.74 0.55
C PRO A 517 9.19 -15.33 1.98
N PHE A 518 9.30 -16.28 2.93
CA PHE A 518 9.50 -15.96 4.34
C PHE A 518 10.97 -15.72 4.67
N GLN A 519 11.54 -14.70 4.01
CA GLN A 519 12.93 -14.29 4.24
C GLN A 519 12.96 -12.78 4.55
N ASP A 520 13.60 -12.44 5.66
CA ASP A 520 13.90 -11.05 5.97
C ASP A 520 14.93 -10.51 4.97
N ASN A 521 14.81 -9.25 4.61
CA ASN A 521 15.78 -8.53 3.79
C ASN A 521 17.08 -8.27 4.60
N VAL A 522 18.10 -7.74 3.94
CA VAL A 522 19.36 -7.34 4.56
C VAL A 522 19.62 -5.86 4.38
N GLY A 523 20.40 -5.28 5.29
CA GLY A 523 20.94 -3.93 5.16
C GLY A 523 20.06 -2.81 5.68
N ILE A 524 18.83 -3.06 6.15
CA ILE A 524 18.08 -2.10 6.98
C ILE A 524 18.56 -2.29 8.41
N GLU A 525 19.17 -1.26 9.00
CA GLU A 525 19.87 -1.36 10.28
C GLU A 525 19.05 -0.78 11.45
N TYR A 526 18.43 0.39 11.26
CA TYR A 526 17.63 1.03 12.29
C TYR A 526 16.36 1.63 11.69
N VAL A 527 15.26 1.50 12.43
CA VAL A 527 14.00 2.16 12.09
C VAL A 527 13.46 2.84 13.34
N ILE A 528 13.22 4.13 13.22
CA ILE A 528 12.64 5.00 14.24
C ILE A 528 11.26 5.43 13.75
N VAL A 529 10.24 5.28 14.59
CA VAL A 529 8.87 5.71 14.32
C VAL A 529 8.43 6.66 15.44
N ASN A 530 7.98 7.85 15.07
CA ASN A 530 7.57 8.87 16.04
C ASN A 530 8.62 9.07 17.16
N GLY A 531 9.91 9.08 16.79
CA GLY A 531 11.04 9.30 17.71
C GLY A 531 11.44 8.08 18.55
N THR A 532 10.76 6.96 18.42
CA THR A 532 11.04 5.73 19.16
C THR A 532 11.72 4.70 18.27
N LEU A 533 12.81 4.10 18.75
CA LEU A 533 13.54 3.05 18.04
C LEU A 533 12.70 1.76 18.04
N VAL A 534 12.32 1.27 16.87
CA VAL A 534 11.53 0.06 16.65
C VAL A 534 12.37 -1.09 16.14
N LEU A 535 13.31 -0.82 15.23
CA LEU A 535 14.33 -1.79 14.78
C LEU A 535 15.70 -1.32 15.22
N ASP A 536 16.46 -2.19 15.88
CA ASP A 536 17.82 -1.98 16.37
C ASP A 536 18.70 -3.08 15.78
N HIS A 537 19.41 -2.77 14.70
CA HIS A 537 20.01 -3.73 13.79
C HIS A 537 18.97 -4.74 13.27
N ASP A 538 19.16 -6.03 13.49
CA ASP A 538 18.23 -7.09 13.07
C ASP A 538 17.12 -7.37 14.09
N ARG A 539 17.12 -6.65 15.25
CA ARG A 539 16.23 -6.92 16.37
C ARG A 539 15.08 -5.92 16.44
N HIS A 540 13.85 -6.41 16.36
CA HIS A 540 12.67 -5.63 16.71
C HIS A 540 12.62 -5.40 18.24
N THR A 541 12.41 -4.15 18.66
CA THR A 541 12.46 -3.76 20.10
C THR A 541 11.16 -4.04 20.85
N ALA A 542 10.13 -4.54 20.16
CA ALA A 542 8.75 -4.65 20.62
C ALA A 542 8.06 -3.29 20.93
N ALA A 543 8.68 -2.17 20.57
CA ALA A 543 8.05 -0.86 20.68
C ALA A 543 6.95 -0.69 19.61
N ARG A 544 5.83 -0.10 20.04
CA ARG A 544 4.65 0.14 19.18
C ARG A 544 4.21 1.61 19.25
N PRO A 545 5.06 2.54 18.76
CA PRO A 545 4.80 3.99 18.81
C PRO A 545 3.95 4.50 17.64
N GLY A 546 3.54 3.62 16.73
CA GLY A 546 2.71 3.97 15.58
C GLY A 546 1.35 4.53 15.98
N ARG A 547 0.78 5.32 15.10
CA ARG A 547 -0.49 6.04 15.33
C ARG A 547 -1.38 5.90 14.09
N ALA A 548 -2.69 5.96 14.30
CA ALA A 548 -3.62 6.20 13.22
C ALA A 548 -3.46 7.67 12.75
N LEU A 549 -3.11 7.84 11.48
CA LEU A 549 -3.06 9.16 10.84
C LEU A 549 -4.45 9.47 10.29
N ARG A 550 -4.96 10.65 10.60
CA ARG A 550 -6.28 11.11 10.13
C ARG A 550 -6.09 12.31 9.24
N HIS A 551 -6.69 12.25 8.06
CA HIS A 551 -6.75 13.40 7.18
C HIS A 551 -7.49 14.56 7.87
N GLN A 552 -6.93 15.74 7.74
CA GLN A 552 -7.55 16.97 8.22
C GLN A 552 -7.80 17.86 6.98
N PRO A 553 -9.05 18.21 6.68
CA PRO A 553 -9.40 19.04 5.51
C PRO A 553 -8.83 20.46 5.59
#